data_77772578eced8f92942dfeaf0337490c
#
_entry.id   77772578eced8f92942dfeaf0337490c
#
_cell.length_a   1.000
_cell.length_b   1.000
_cell.length_c   1.000
_cell.angle_alpha   90.00
_cell.angle_beta   90.00
_cell.angle_gamma   90.00
#
_symmetry.space_group_name_H-M   'P 1'
#
loop_
_entity.id
_entity.type
_entity.pdbx_description
1 polymer ?
#
loop_
_entity_poly.entity_id
_entity_poly.type
_entity_poly.pdbx_seq_one_letter_code
_entity_poly.pdbx_strand_id
1 'polypeptide(L)'
;MKEKSHLLGETNRWLGKETSIMSGEHYTTPQPSQTSSPFSQGVPELLNKHLEHLKTSAISIEVIKERGYRSVLGKPPLKEAGFSKAQQRAPGILIPLHGVDGSPIGYQYRPDNPRLNAKGKPIKYENPAGSSIRLDIPPRCKLMLGDPSVPIFFDEGIKKADAVASQGACVVALIGVWGFKGRNPLGGITILADFDYISLQGREVFVVYDSDYATNPQVHKALGRLLEHLKRKGANANAVYLPPKSDGERQGADDYLAAGHTLDDIKALAVPLEEVPEEEKKENEVYCAYAYYNRKLYLEIRQFDGTYAFAYLKNNEVGLVPEIVAGDITLRPRPLPVSEGRTLDFVGMPDENITAAQLLSPGELYKEIEAHFCKYVDLPDLDLELCIYYCVFTWFYRKVNTLGYLRYLADTGKGKTRIQKVTGDLCFYPMYASGASSFSGMARQQDKWRGTLVIDESDTQGDKEAQFTKYLNLGFERGKLYVLSDKLNPKRQEFFEPFSPKILAMREPFSDPATEGRVFSVSPHETTNPSIPIILLSNYGQEVQHLRNKLARFALEHWTRIDGEKLVDFHSLGIEARLQQLAMPMSIIFQLWPEGVE
;
A
#
# COMPACT_ATOMS: atom_id res chain seq x y z
N MET A 1 16.93 28.79 57.26
CA MET A 1 18.35 29.18 57.48
C MET A 1 19.20 28.25 56.65
N LYS A 2 19.90 28.83 55.67
CA LYS A 2 21.16 28.37 55.04
C LYS A 2 21.16 26.95 54.48
N GLU A 3 21.52 26.65 53.27
CA GLU A 3 22.36 27.34 52.28
C GLU A 3 22.03 26.81 50.89
N LYS A 4 21.88 27.67 50.04
CA LYS A 4 22.07 27.86 48.63
C LYS A 4 23.50 27.57 48.18
N SER A 5 23.56 27.26 46.92
CA SER A 5 24.67 27.39 45.97
C SER A 5 25.57 26.16 45.80
N HIS A 6 25.38 25.49 44.67
CA HIS A 6 26.41 25.31 43.64
C HIS A 6 25.85 24.42 42.54
N LEU A 7 25.63 24.98 41.38
CA LEU A 7 25.73 24.34 40.07
C LEU A 7 25.21 25.32 38.99
N LEU A 8 26.01 26.35 38.79
CA LEU A 8 26.03 27.14 37.56
C LEU A 8 27.49 27.16 37.12
N GLY A 9 27.80 26.55 36.00
CA GLY A 9 29.10 26.66 35.39
C GLY A 9 29.48 25.43 34.59
N GLU A 10 28.99 25.33 33.37
CA GLU A 10 29.69 24.70 32.25
C GLU A 10 28.81 24.76 30.97
N THR A 11 28.52 25.97 30.56
CA THR A 11 28.14 26.29 29.19
C THR A 11 29.00 27.46 28.75
N ASN A 12 30.12 27.18 28.10
CA ASN A 12 30.81 28.12 27.21
C ASN A 12 32.23 27.59 26.91
N ARG A 13 32.32 26.72 25.94
CA ARG A 13 33.59 26.41 25.30
C ARG A 13 33.42 25.81 23.92
N TRP A 14 32.92 26.60 22.97
CA TRP A 14 33.13 26.39 21.53
C TRP A 14 32.76 27.67 20.76
N LEU A 15 33.50 28.74 21.05
CA LEU A 15 33.64 29.88 20.16
C LEU A 15 35.08 30.34 20.27
N GLY A 16 35.81 30.24 19.16
CA GLY A 16 37.12 30.87 19.04
C GLY A 16 38.23 29.94 18.57
N LYS A 17 38.31 29.70 17.28
CA LYS A 17 39.58 29.72 16.57
C LYS A 17 39.32 30.25 15.15
N GLU A 18 39.63 31.51 15.02
CA GLU A 18 39.91 32.15 13.74
C GLU A 18 41.15 31.53 13.12
N THR A 19 41.09 31.45 11.85
CA THR A 19 42.03 31.74 10.83
C THR A 19 42.94 30.79 10.19
N SER A 20 42.97 30.71 9.05
CA SER A 20 43.91 31.38 8.15
C SER A 20 43.55 31.05 6.69
N ILE A 21 43.46 32.10 5.94
CA ILE A 21 43.40 32.10 4.48
C ILE A 21 44.65 31.41 3.97
N MET A 22 44.46 30.26 3.33
CA MET A 22 45.45 29.73 2.39
C MET A 22 44.74 29.55 1.05
N SER A 23 45.33 30.25 0.14
CA SER A 23 45.04 30.40 -1.25
C SER A 23 44.89 29.09 -2.06
N GLY A 24 43.86 29.03 -2.88
CA GLY A 24 43.96 28.53 -4.22
C GLY A 24 44.17 27.03 -4.42
N GLU A 25 43.10 26.26 -4.38
CA GLU A 25 43.00 25.10 -5.25
C GLU A 25 41.76 25.24 -6.10
N HIS A 26 41.97 25.44 -7.38
CA HIS A 26 40.96 25.42 -8.42
C HIS A 26 40.33 24.04 -8.46
N TYR A 27 39.10 23.93 -7.94
CA TYR A 27 38.21 22.85 -8.34
C TYR A 27 37.82 23.10 -9.81
N THR A 28 38.53 22.45 -10.71
CA THR A 28 38.08 22.27 -12.08
C THR A 28 36.81 21.43 -12.04
N THR A 29 35.65 22.07 -12.23
CA THR A 29 34.44 21.40 -12.69
C THR A 29 34.81 20.55 -13.90
N PRO A 30 34.45 19.26 -13.96
CA PRO A 30 34.57 18.50 -15.19
C PRO A 30 33.67 19.19 -16.22
N GLN A 31 34.29 19.74 -17.25
CA GLN A 31 33.55 20.12 -18.45
C GLN A 31 32.78 18.90 -18.92
N PRO A 32 31.50 19.03 -19.28
CA PRO A 32 30.77 17.96 -19.93
C PRO A 32 31.56 17.65 -21.20
N SER A 33 32.08 16.43 -21.28
CA SER A 33 32.63 15.90 -22.52
C SER A 33 31.62 16.20 -23.63
N GLN A 34 32.01 16.96 -24.61
CA GLN A 34 31.32 17.07 -25.90
C GLN A 34 31.30 15.66 -26.49
N THR A 35 30.34 14.84 -26.07
CA THR A 35 29.88 13.72 -26.88
C THR A 35 29.16 14.37 -28.06
N SER A 36 29.90 14.61 -29.13
CA SER A 36 29.33 14.82 -30.46
C SER A 36 28.23 13.77 -30.63
N SER A 37 27.00 14.25 -30.86
CA SER A 37 25.87 13.41 -31.24
C SER A 37 26.34 12.47 -32.35
N PRO A 38 26.20 11.14 -32.24
CA PRO A 38 26.62 10.21 -33.29
C PRO A 38 25.87 10.36 -34.61
N PHE A 39 25.05 11.40 -34.77
CA PHE A 39 24.11 11.59 -35.87
C PHE A 39 24.34 12.88 -36.70
N SER A 40 25.55 13.35 -36.80
CA SER A 40 25.88 14.55 -37.60
C SER A 40 26.14 14.25 -39.10
N GLN A 41 25.45 13.31 -39.71
CA GLN A 41 25.44 13.17 -41.16
C GLN A 41 24.09 12.72 -41.70
N GLY A 42 23.38 13.64 -42.39
CA GLY A 42 22.15 13.39 -43.15
C GLY A 42 20.88 13.36 -42.30
N VAL A 43 20.05 14.38 -42.40
CA VAL A 43 18.68 14.36 -41.85
C VAL A 43 17.94 13.22 -42.53
N PRO A 44 17.57 12.12 -41.85
CA PRO A 44 16.75 11.07 -42.46
C PRO A 44 15.39 11.67 -42.76
N GLU A 45 14.98 11.73 -44.00
CA GLU A 45 13.65 12.13 -44.42
C GLU A 45 12.60 11.27 -43.72
N LEU A 46 11.58 11.91 -43.18
CA LEU A 46 10.40 11.19 -42.71
C LEU A 46 9.75 10.49 -43.89
N LEU A 47 9.43 9.21 -43.75
CA LEU A 47 8.59 8.51 -44.71
C LEU A 47 7.26 9.26 -44.86
N ASN A 48 6.70 9.36 -46.05
CA ASN A 48 5.44 10.05 -46.31
C ASN A 48 4.33 9.60 -45.36
N LYS A 49 4.18 8.30 -45.12
CA LYS A 49 3.18 7.77 -44.18
C LYS A 49 3.37 8.27 -42.74
N HIS A 50 4.61 8.47 -42.30
CA HIS A 50 4.93 8.98 -40.96
C HIS A 50 4.68 10.48 -40.87
N LEU A 51 5.03 11.21 -41.92
CA LEU A 51 4.75 12.64 -42.03
C LEU A 51 3.25 12.91 -42.01
N GLU A 52 2.49 12.16 -42.83
CA GLU A 52 1.02 12.28 -42.84
C GLU A 52 0.40 11.91 -41.50
N HIS A 53 0.89 10.85 -40.82
CA HIS A 53 0.44 10.51 -39.48
C HIS A 53 0.65 11.65 -38.47
N LEU A 54 1.75 12.39 -38.54
CA LEU A 54 2.01 13.54 -37.66
C LEU A 54 1.11 14.73 -38.00
N LYS A 55 0.94 15.03 -39.30
CA LYS A 55 0.06 16.12 -39.80
C LYS A 55 -1.42 15.86 -39.42
N THR A 56 -1.91 14.63 -39.58
CA THR A 56 -3.28 14.26 -39.21
C THR A 56 -3.52 14.30 -37.69
N SER A 57 -2.47 14.50 -36.91
CA SER A 57 -2.51 14.76 -35.48
C SER A 57 -2.31 16.24 -35.12
N ALA A 58 -2.62 17.15 -36.04
CA ALA A 58 -2.51 18.60 -35.91
C ALA A 58 -1.07 19.12 -35.58
N ILE A 59 -0.01 18.37 -35.93
CA ILE A 59 1.36 18.80 -35.71
C ILE A 59 1.87 19.51 -36.95
N SER A 60 2.31 20.76 -36.77
CA SER A 60 2.86 21.57 -37.85
C SER A 60 4.24 21.07 -38.33
N ILE A 61 4.58 21.38 -39.61
CA ILE A 61 5.86 20.98 -40.19
C ILE A 61 7.04 21.59 -39.42
N GLU A 62 6.88 22.80 -38.92
CA GLU A 62 7.88 23.51 -38.11
C GLU A 62 8.18 22.75 -36.84
N VAL A 63 7.15 22.33 -36.07
CA VAL A 63 7.30 21.53 -34.83
C VAL A 63 7.91 20.16 -35.15
N ILE A 64 7.49 19.51 -36.21
CA ILE A 64 8.08 18.24 -36.66
C ILE A 64 9.60 18.37 -36.86
N LYS A 65 10.03 19.44 -37.53
CA LYS A 65 11.44 19.71 -37.79
C LYS A 65 12.21 20.09 -36.52
N GLU A 66 11.66 20.99 -35.73
CA GLU A 66 12.25 21.43 -34.43
C GLU A 66 12.45 20.27 -33.46
N ARG A 67 11.45 19.39 -33.35
CA ARG A 67 11.50 18.19 -32.49
C ARG A 67 12.55 17.20 -33.01
N GLY A 68 12.75 17.12 -34.33
CA GLY A 68 13.66 16.16 -34.96
C GLY A 68 13.06 14.76 -35.10
N TYR A 69 11.75 14.67 -35.37
CA TYR A 69 11.10 13.41 -35.73
C TYR A 69 11.80 12.74 -36.90
N ARG A 70 11.99 11.41 -36.84
CA ARG A 70 12.63 10.67 -37.94
C ARG A 70 12.09 9.27 -38.10
N SER A 71 12.07 8.80 -39.34
CA SER A 71 11.75 7.41 -39.64
C SER A 71 12.96 6.51 -39.41
N VAL A 72 12.73 5.39 -38.71
CA VAL A 72 13.74 4.35 -38.51
C VAL A 72 13.32 3.12 -39.30
N LEU A 73 14.19 2.67 -40.22
CA LEU A 73 13.92 1.55 -41.13
C LEU A 73 14.58 0.24 -40.68
N GLY A 74 15.52 0.30 -39.75
CA GLY A 74 16.32 -0.83 -39.29
C GLY A 74 16.56 -0.83 -37.78
N LYS A 75 17.14 -1.90 -37.28
CA LYS A 75 17.43 -2.07 -35.84
C LYS A 75 18.61 -1.25 -35.31
N PRO A 76 19.69 -0.95 -36.09
CA PRO A 76 20.87 -0.29 -35.55
C PRO A 76 20.58 1.04 -34.85
N PRO A 77 19.81 2.01 -35.43
CA PRO A 77 19.51 3.26 -34.75
C PRO A 77 18.74 3.08 -33.44
N LEU A 78 17.86 2.04 -33.33
CA LEU A 78 17.12 1.72 -32.09
C LEU A 78 18.05 1.16 -31.03
N LYS A 79 19.04 0.35 -31.43
CA LYS A 79 20.05 -0.18 -30.49
C LYS A 79 20.90 0.96 -29.93
N GLU A 80 21.33 1.89 -30.77
CA GLU A 80 22.10 3.07 -30.36
C GLU A 80 21.30 3.99 -29.45
N ALA A 81 20.00 4.13 -29.69
CA ALA A 81 19.07 4.87 -28.82
C ALA A 81 18.72 4.14 -27.53
N GLY A 82 19.31 2.97 -27.21
CA GLY A 82 19.17 2.24 -25.98
C GLY A 82 17.96 1.29 -25.91
N PHE A 83 17.25 1.04 -27.01
CA PHE A 83 16.12 0.11 -27.02
C PHE A 83 16.57 -1.35 -26.93
N SER A 84 15.92 -2.13 -26.10
CA SER A 84 16.17 -3.57 -25.94
C SER A 84 15.86 -4.36 -27.23
N LYS A 85 16.42 -5.55 -27.39
CA LYS A 85 16.16 -6.40 -28.57
C LYS A 85 14.66 -6.59 -28.87
N ALA A 86 13.83 -6.72 -27.84
CA ALA A 86 12.38 -6.90 -27.98
C ALA A 86 11.67 -5.62 -28.50
N GLN A 87 12.25 -4.45 -28.24
CA GLN A 87 11.73 -3.14 -28.65
C GLN A 87 12.23 -2.71 -30.04
N GLN A 88 13.25 -3.36 -30.60
CA GLN A 88 13.85 -3.02 -31.91
C GLN A 88 12.96 -3.54 -33.07
N ARG A 89 11.75 -3.02 -33.19
CA ARG A 89 10.75 -3.38 -34.21
C ARG A 89 10.63 -2.25 -35.25
N ALA A 90 11.47 -2.27 -36.24
CA ALA A 90 11.41 -1.34 -37.37
C ALA A 90 10.46 -1.89 -38.47
N PRO A 91 9.84 -1.03 -39.32
CA PRO A 91 9.95 0.43 -39.28
C PRO A 91 9.12 1.11 -38.21
N GLY A 92 9.35 2.43 -38.02
CA GLY A 92 8.60 3.25 -37.07
C GLY A 92 9.16 4.68 -36.94
N ILE A 93 8.58 5.45 -36.02
CA ILE A 93 8.96 6.85 -35.78
C ILE A 93 9.77 6.93 -34.49
N LEU A 94 10.98 7.47 -34.57
CA LEU A 94 11.82 7.82 -33.44
C LEU A 94 11.62 9.29 -33.08
N ILE A 95 11.36 9.56 -31.79
CA ILE A 95 10.97 10.87 -31.27
C ILE A 95 12.01 11.29 -30.24
N PRO A 96 12.83 12.29 -30.51
CA PRO A 96 13.74 12.86 -29.51
C PRO A 96 12.99 13.53 -28.39
N LEU A 97 13.43 13.34 -27.13
CA LEU A 97 12.91 13.98 -25.94
C LEU A 97 13.84 15.10 -25.50
N HIS A 98 13.30 16.22 -25.04
CA HIS A 98 14.06 17.39 -24.64
C HIS A 98 13.72 17.78 -23.19
N GLY A 99 14.76 17.98 -22.38
CA GLY A 99 14.61 18.41 -20.99
C GLY A 99 14.24 19.89 -20.85
N VAL A 100 13.98 20.31 -19.61
CA VAL A 100 13.67 21.70 -19.25
C VAL A 100 14.78 22.70 -19.63
N ASP A 101 16.00 22.23 -19.72
CA ASP A 101 17.17 22.99 -20.18
C ASP A 101 17.36 22.97 -21.73
N GLY A 102 16.50 22.21 -22.41
CA GLY A 102 16.56 21.98 -23.86
C GLY A 102 17.57 20.94 -24.29
N SER A 103 18.26 20.27 -23.36
CA SER A 103 19.16 19.17 -23.68
C SER A 103 18.39 17.92 -24.12
N PRO A 104 18.97 17.07 -25.00
CA PRO A 104 18.38 15.76 -25.30
C PRO A 104 18.38 14.88 -24.03
N ILE A 105 17.22 14.32 -23.64
CA ILE A 105 17.07 13.46 -22.47
C ILE A 105 16.78 12.00 -22.83
N GLY A 106 16.67 11.68 -24.10
CA GLY A 106 16.42 10.34 -24.60
C GLY A 106 15.50 10.31 -25.81
N TYR A 107 14.87 9.18 -25.99
CA TYR A 107 13.98 8.93 -27.13
C TYR A 107 12.73 8.20 -26.72
N GLN A 108 11.63 8.47 -27.44
CA GLN A 108 10.45 7.60 -27.49
C GLN A 108 10.35 7.00 -28.89
N TYR A 109 9.85 5.79 -28.99
CA TYR A 109 9.72 5.08 -30.25
C TYR A 109 8.29 4.61 -30.49
N ARG A 110 7.75 4.85 -31.67
CA ARG A 110 6.46 4.37 -32.14
C ARG A 110 6.66 3.40 -33.29
N PRO A 111 6.67 2.08 -33.07
CA PRO A 111 6.76 1.09 -34.14
C PRO A 111 5.47 1.06 -34.97
N ASP A 112 5.59 0.82 -36.27
CA ASP A 112 4.44 0.64 -37.15
C ASP A 112 3.68 -0.64 -36.80
N ASN A 113 4.40 -1.66 -36.35
CA ASN A 113 3.84 -2.91 -35.87
C ASN A 113 4.20 -3.11 -34.37
N PRO A 114 3.38 -2.58 -33.45
CA PRO A 114 3.65 -2.64 -32.03
C PRO A 114 3.57 -4.06 -31.47
N ARG A 115 4.40 -4.36 -30.47
CA ARG A 115 4.25 -5.60 -29.68
C ARG A 115 3.04 -5.49 -28.77
N LEU A 116 2.50 -6.65 -28.38
CA LEU A 116 1.39 -6.74 -27.44
C LEU A 116 1.93 -6.82 -26.00
N ASN A 117 1.22 -6.23 -25.06
CA ASN A 117 1.46 -6.40 -23.64
C ASN A 117 0.87 -7.75 -23.14
N ALA A 118 1.06 -8.09 -21.85
CA ALA A 118 0.54 -9.32 -21.25
C ALA A 118 -1.00 -9.46 -21.30
N LYS A 119 -1.71 -8.35 -21.55
CA LYS A 119 -3.17 -8.31 -21.71
C LYS A 119 -3.62 -8.30 -23.18
N GLY A 120 -2.73 -8.58 -24.13
CA GLY A 120 -3.02 -8.59 -25.56
C GLY A 120 -3.23 -7.21 -26.21
N LYS A 121 -2.97 -6.11 -25.49
CA LYS A 121 -3.10 -4.75 -26.04
C LYS A 121 -1.81 -4.28 -26.68
N PRO A 122 -1.84 -3.57 -27.85
CA PRO A 122 -0.65 -3.06 -28.50
C PRO A 122 0.01 -1.94 -27.71
N ILE A 123 1.35 -2.02 -27.56
CA ILE A 123 2.18 -0.99 -26.93
C ILE A 123 2.59 0.01 -28.02
N LYS A 124 1.76 1.05 -28.20
CA LYS A 124 1.93 2.02 -29.31
C LYS A 124 3.18 2.86 -29.19
N TYR A 125 3.61 3.20 -27.97
CA TYR A 125 4.80 4.01 -27.69
C TYR A 125 5.68 3.30 -26.69
N GLU A 126 6.98 3.29 -26.91
CA GLU A 126 7.97 2.66 -26.06
C GLU A 126 9.11 3.61 -25.73
N ASN A 127 9.59 3.58 -24.50
CA ASN A 127 10.83 4.22 -24.09
C ASN A 127 11.91 3.15 -23.88
N PRO A 128 13.20 3.46 -23.98
CA PRO A 128 14.27 2.51 -23.67
C PRO A 128 14.11 1.94 -22.27
N ALA A 129 14.37 0.64 -22.10
CA ALA A 129 14.24 -0.01 -20.80
C ALA A 129 15.21 0.63 -19.78
N GLY A 130 14.68 1.01 -18.60
CA GLY A 130 15.48 1.66 -17.55
C GLY A 130 15.68 3.17 -17.71
N SER A 131 15.08 3.81 -18.71
CA SER A 131 15.12 5.29 -18.83
C SER A 131 14.41 5.96 -17.66
N SER A 132 14.99 7.05 -17.15
CA SER A 132 14.39 7.88 -16.12
C SER A 132 13.19 8.64 -16.67
N ILE A 133 12.14 8.78 -15.86
CA ILE A 133 11.00 9.65 -16.19
C ILE A 133 11.46 11.10 -16.05
N ARG A 134 11.24 11.92 -17.06
CA ARG A 134 11.53 13.34 -17.10
C ARG A 134 10.37 14.07 -17.77
N LEU A 135 10.23 15.38 -17.51
CA LEU A 135 9.35 16.22 -18.31
C LEU A 135 9.96 16.40 -19.71
N ASP A 136 9.12 16.29 -20.73
CA ASP A 136 9.53 16.57 -22.09
C ASP A 136 8.98 17.93 -22.54
N ILE A 137 9.86 18.76 -23.09
CA ILE A 137 9.57 20.13 -23.49
C ILE A 137 9.71 20.25 -25.02
N PRO A 138 8.64 20.57 -25.75
CA PRO A 138 8.77 20.89 -27.16
C PRO A 138 9.82 22.02 -27.35
N PRO A 139 10.77 21.91 -28.26
CA PRO A 139 11.92 22.84 -28.35
C PRO A 139 11.55 24.33 -28.34
N ARG A 140 10.45 24.70 -29.04
CA ARG A 140 9.94 26.08 -29.05
C ARG A 140 9.41 26.58 -27.72
N CYS A 141 8.99 25.69 -26.82
CA CYS A 141 8.42 26.05 -25.51
C CYS A 141 9.48 26.40 -24.45
N LYS A 142 10.76 26.06 -24.70
CA LYS A 142 11.85 26.24 -23.73
C LYS A 142 11.94 27.65 -23.16
N LEU A 143 11.93 28.66 -24.02
CA LEU A 143 12.08 30.06 -23.59
C LEU A 143 10.84 30.60 -22.84
N MET A 144 9.71 29.96 -23.03
CA MET A 144 8.44 30.34 -22.36
C MET A 144 8.30 29.73 -20.96
N LEU A 145 9.15 28.79 -20.55
CA LEU A 145 9.05 28.14 -19.24
C LEU A 145 9.24 29.10 -18.07
N GLY A 146 10.13 30.08 -18.25
CA GLY A 146 10.48 31.08 -17.22
C GLY A 146 9.53 32.27 -17.14
N ASP A 147 8.60 32.43 -18.08
CA ASP A 147 7.68 33.57 -18.12
C ASP A 147 6.30 33.20 -17.57
N PRO A 148 5.95 33.64 -16.35
CA PRO A 148 4.65 33.31 -15.74
C PRO A 148 3.47 34.04 -16.39
N SER A 149 3.70 35.05 -17.24
CA SER A 149 2.63 35.74 -17.97
C SER A 149 2.07 34.93 -19.15
N VAL A 150 2.84 33.94 -19.63
CA VAL A 150 2.43 33.04 -20.71
C VAL A 150 1.71 31.82 -20.13
N PRO A 151 0.44 31.57 -20.45
CA PRO A 151 -0.26 30.37 -20.00
C PRO A 151 0.48 29.08 -20.40
N ILE A 152 0.50 28.08 -19.52
CA ILE A 152 1.18 26.82 -19.78
C ILE A 152 0.23 25.63 -19.73
N PHE A 153 0.41 24.71 -20.67
CA PHE A 153 -0.34 23.46 -20.76
C PHE A 153 0.53 22.29 -20.27
N PHE A 154 -0.10 21.33 -19.61
CA PHE A 154 0.47 20.00 -19.32
C PHE A 154 -0.37 18.96 -20.02
N ASP A 155 0.19 18.13 -20.88
CA ASP A 155 -0.52 17.12 -21.66
C ASP A 155 0.05 15.72 -21.45
N GLU A 156 -0.81 14.69 -21.55
CA GLU A 156 -0.41 13.30 -21.45
C GLU A 156 0.15 12.77 -22.77
N GLY A 157 1.40 13.04 -23.05
CA GLY A 157 2.08 12.46 -24.21
C GLY A 157 2.67 13.47 -25.17
N ILE A 158 3.77 13.07 -25.78
CA ILE A 158 4.61 13.94 -26.59
C ILE A 158 3.89 14.45 -27.84
N LYS A 159 3.23 13.54 -28.56
CA LYS A 159 2.51 13.86 -29.79
C LYS A 159 1.39 14.89 -29.58
N LYS A 160 0.67 14.77 -28.47
CA LYS A 160 -0.40 15.70 -28.07
C LYS A 160 0.18 17.07 -27.70
N ALA A 161 1.24 17.09 -26.89
CA ALA A 161 1.94 18.32 -26.55
C ALA A 161 2.49 19.02 -27.80
N ASP A 162 3.01 18.30 -28.78
CA ASP A 162 3.47 18.88 -30.03
C ASP A 162 2.32 19.45 -30.88
N ALA A 163 1.13 18.87 -30.83
CA ALA A 163 -0.07 19.44 -31.44
C ALA A 163 -0.45 20.78 -30.77
N VAL A 164 -0.43 20.83 -29.46
CA VAL A 164 -0.67 22.08 -28.68
C VAL A 164 0.43 23.12 -28.96
N ALA A 165 1.70 22.70 -28.99
CA ALA A 165 2.82 23.58 -29.34
C ALA A 165 2.71 24.11 -30.78
N SER A 166 2.14 23.35 -31.72
CA SER A 166 1.90 23.76 -33.10
C SER A 166 0.92 24.92 -33.24
N GLN A 167 0.07 25.12 -32.21
CA GLN A 167 -0.83 26.27 -32.10
C GLN A 167 -0.18 27.49 -31.40
N GLY A 168 1.13 27.42 -31.11
CA GLY A 168 1.90 28.52 -30.49
C GLY A 168 1.84 28.56 -28.98
N ALA A 169 1.23 27.60 -28.31
CA ALA A 169 1.14 27.55 -26.84
C ALA A 169 2.42 27.01 -26.18
N CYS A 170 2.68 27.45 -24.96
CA CYS A 170 3.67 26.82 -24.08
C CYS A 170 3.09 25.54 -23.51
N VAL A 171 3.74 24.40 -23.73
CA VAL A 171 3.27 23.10 -23.27
C VAL A 171 4.41 22.22 -22.77
N VAL A 172 4.09 21.37 -21.81
CA VAL A 172 4.95 20.34 -21.22
C VAL A 172 4.29 18.98 -21.44
N ALA A 173 5.01 18.03 -22.01
CA ALA A 173 4.53 16.67 -22.16
C ALA A 173 4.88 15.82 -20.93
N LEU A 174 3.87 15.13 -20.41
CA LEU A 174 4.02 14.09 -19.42
C LEU A 174 4.17 12.73 -20.14
N ILE A 175 5.16 11.94 -19.74
CA ILE A 175 5.35 10.61 -20.30
C ILE A 175 4.42 9.62 -19.57
N GLY A 176 3.15 9.64 -19.98
CA GLY A 176 2.05 8.89 -19.37
C GLY A 176 1.40 9.61 -18.17
N VAL A 177 0.26 9.10 -17.74
CA VAL A 177 -0.63 9.68 -16.70
C VAL A 177 0.11 10.10 -15.42
N TRP A 178 1.09 9.30 -14.99
CA TRP A 178 1.94 9.56 -13.83
C TRP A 178 3.30 10.18 -14.17
N GLY A 179 3.47 10.66 -15.38
CA GLY A 179 4.74 11.19 -15.91
C GLY A 179 5.30 12.43 -15.20
N PHE A 180 4.59 12.96 -14.19
CA PHE A 180 5.05 14.04 -13.32
C PHE A 180 5.81 13.55 -12.07
N LYS A 181 5.97 12.22 -11.90
CA LYS A 181 6.68 11.58 -10.79
C LYS A 181 7.79 10.69 -11.29
N GLY A 182 8.89 10.64 -10.57
CA GLY A 182 10.02 9.80 -10.84
C GLY A 182 10.59 9.15 -9.57
N ARG A 183 11.55 8.26 -9.75
CA ARG A 183 12.32 7.71 -8.62
C ARG A 183 13.53 8.61 -8.39
N ASN A 184 13.71 9.02 -7.12
CA ASN A 184 14.93 9.71 -6.72
C ASN A 184 16.10 8.70 -6.56
N PRO A 185 17.35 9.16 -6.39
CA PRO A 185 18.53 8.29 -6.19
C PRO A 185 18.40 7.32 -5.01
N LEU A 186 17.53 7.60 -4.05
CA LEU A 186 17.24 6.77 -2.87
C LEU A 186 16.10 5.76 -3.11
N GLY A 187 15.59 5.67 -4.36
CA GLY A 187 14.55 4.72 -4.75
C GLY A 187 13.13 5.13 -4.44
N GLY A 188 12.89 6.32 -3.86
CA GLY A 188 11.56 6.84 -3.54
C GLY A 188 10.87 7.49 -4.74
N ILE A 189 9.54 7.45 -4.74
CA ILE A 189 8.73 8.13 -5.77
C ILE A 189 8.45 9.56 -5.31
N THR A 190 8.95 10.53 -6.08
CA THR A 190 8.78 11.98 -5.82
C THR A 190 8.28 12.69 -7.07
N ILE A 191 7.78 13.92 -6.90
CA ILE A 191 7.57 14.84 -8.02
C ILE A 191 8.92 15.09 -8.68
N LEU A 192 8.94 15.22 -10.01
CA LEU A 192 10.16 15.49 -10.76
C LEU A 192 10.74 16.85 -10.39
N ALA A 193 12.07 16.91 -10.21
CA ALA A 193 12.78 18.17 -9.98
C ALA A 193 12.70 19.13 -11.20
N ASP A 194 12.33 18.62 -12.36
CA ASP A 194 12.10 19.39 -13.57
C ASP A 194 11.08 20.53 -13.37
N PHE A 195 10.12 20.38 -12.45
CA PHE A 195 9.16 21.44 -12.09
C PHE A 195 9.80 22.69 -11.49
N ASP A 196 11.00 22.58 -10.92
CA ASP A 196 11.71 23.71 -10.32
C ASP A 196 12.29 24.67 -11.38
N TYR A 197 12.33 24.25 -12.63
CA TYR A 197 12.74 25.08 -13.79
C TYR A 197 11.57 25.79 -14.47
N ILE A 198 10.35 25.63 -13.98
CA ILE A 198 9.14 26.23 -14.54
C ILE A 198 8.62 27.30 -13.58
N SER A 199 8.51 28.55 -14.04
CA SER A 199 7.89 29.62 -13.26
C SER A 199 6.39 29.39 -13.18
N LEU A 200 5.89 29.01 -11.99
CA LEU A 200 4.49 28.63 -11.76
C LEU A 200 3.73 29.64 -10.90
N GLN A 201 4.42 30.46 -10.13
CA GLN A 201 3.77 31.43 -9.21
C GLN A 201 2.88 32.43 -9.96
N GLY A 202 1.59 32.40 -9.67
CA GLY A 202 0.58 33.26 -10.33
C GLY A 202 0.27 32.89 -11.79
N ARG A 203 0.92 31.87 -12.34
CA ARG A 203 0.78 31.44 -13.74
C ARG A 203 -0.52 30.69 -13.96
N GLU A 204 -1.17 30.99 -15.08
CA GLU A 204 -2.32 30.24 -15.57
C GLU A 204 -1.86 28.89 -16.13
N VAL A 205 -2.42 27.79 -15.63
CA VAL A 205 -2.01 26.42 -15.99
C VAL A 205 -3.24 25.60 -16.40
N PHE A 206 -3.13 24.91 -17.53
CA PHE A 206 -4.14 24.00 -18.06
C PHE A 206 -3.57 22.58 -18.08
N VAL A 207 -4.20 21.67 -17.34
CA VAL A 207 -3.83 20.24 -17.36
C VAL A 207 -4.83 19.50 -18.22
N VAL A 208 -4.36 19.04 -19.39
CA VAL A 208 -5.19 18.38 -20.41
C VAL A 208 -4.92 16.88 -20.38
N TYR A 209 -5.94 16.12 -20.00
CA TYR A 209 -5.92 14.66 -20.09
C TYR A 209 -6.96 14.19 -21.09
N ASP A 210 -6.81 12.95 -21.55
CA ASP A 210 -7.74 12.36 -22.49
C ASP A 210 -9.14 12.18 -21.91
N SER A 211 -10.12 12.08 -22.77
CA SER A 211 -11.55 12.00 -22.42
C SER A 211 -11.94 10.79 -21.56
N ASP A 212 -11.05 9.82 -21.31
CA ASP A 212 -11.30 8.66 -20.45
C ASP A 212 -11.10 8.94 -18.94
N TYR A 213 -10.84 10.20 -18.56
CA TYR A 213 -10.66 10.59 -17.15
C TYR A 213 -11.89 10.23 -16.29
N ALA A 214 -13.10 10.39 -16.82
CA ALA A 214 -14.35 10.14 -16.11
C ALA A 214 -14.59 8.65 -15.81
N THR A 215 -14.01 7.75 -16.61
CA THR A 215 -14.20 6.30 -16.49
C THR A 215 -13.00 5.55 -15.94
N ASN A 216 -11.86 6.24 -15.78
CA ASN A 216 -10.61 5.65 -15.33
C ASN A 216 -10.14 6.27 -14.00
N PRO A 217 -10.38 5.61 -12.85
CA PRO A 217 -10.02 6.13 -11.53
C PRO A 217 -8.52 6.45 -11.36
N GLN A 218 -7.64 5.79 -12.11
CA GLN A 218 -6.20 6.06 -12.04
C GLN A 218 -5.83 7.38 -12.73
N VAL A 219 -6.51 7.72 -13.83
CA VAL A 219 -6.33 8.99 -14.54
C VAL A 219 -6.84 10.13 -13.66
N HIS A 220 -8.03 10.01 -13.09
CA HIS A 220 -8.62 10.99 -12.19
C HIS A 220 -7.72 11.27 -10.96
N LYS A 221 -7.21 10.21 -10.33
CA LYS A 221 -6.29 10.34 -9.19
C LYS A 221 -4.96 10.99 -9.54
N ALA A 222 -4.43 10.73 -10.75
CA ALA A 222 -3.21 11.35 -11.21
C ALA A 222 -3.41 12.84 -11.48
N LEU A 223 -4.51 13.21 -12.14
CA LEU A 223 -4.90 14.59 -12.42
C LEU A 223 -5.02 15.40 -11.12
N GLY A 224 -5.80 14.92 -10.13
CA GLY A 224 -5.94 15.59 -8.84
C GLY A 224 -4.61 15.84 -8.14
N ARG A 225 -3.70 14.86 -8.13
CA ARG A 225 -2.36 15.02 -7.51
C ARG A 225 -1.44 15.98 -8.25
N LEU A 226 -1.55 16.05 -9.57
CA LEU A 226 -0.79 17.03 -10.35
C LEU A 226 -1.31 18.44 -10.07
N LEU A 227 -2.64 18.64 -10.11
CA LEU A 227 -3.27 19.92 -9.82
C LEU A 227 -2.95 20.42 -8.40
N GLU A 228 -3.01 19.55 -7.39
CA GLU A 228 -2.57 19.90 -6.02
C GLU A 228 -1.10 20.34 -5.96
N HIS A 229 -0.22 19.69 -6.72
CA HIS A 229 1.18 20.07 -6.77
C HIS A 229 1.36 21.45 -7.40
N LEU A 230 0.70 21.72 -8.52
CA LEU A 230 0.74 22.99 -9.23
C LEU A 230 0.18 24.12 -8.35
N LYS A 231 -0.93 23.90 -7.66
CA LYS A 231 -1.51 24.85 -6.70
C LYS A 231 -0.53 25.16 -5.55
N ARG A 232 0.13 24.14 -5.00
CA ARG A 232 1.17 24.33 -3.95
C ARG A 232 2.37 25.13 -4.43
N LYS A 233 2.67 25.11 -5.73
CA LYS A 233 3.69 25.95 -6.38
C LYS A 233 3.16 27.35 -6.72
N GLY A 234 1.92 27.68 -6.32
CA GLY A 234 1.30 29.00 -6.53
C GLY A 234 0.69 29.23 -7.92
N ALA A 235 0.47 28.18 -8.70
CA ALA A 235 -0.17 28.27 -10.01
C ALA A 235 -1.70 28.40 -9.89
N ASN A 236 -2.32 29.10 -10.85
CA ASN A 236 -3.76 29.08 -11.11
C ASN A 236 -4.06 27.88 -12.02
N ALA A 237 -4.16 26.69 -11.41
CA ALA A 237 -4.26 25.44 -12.15
C ALA A 237 -5.72 25.05 -12.43
N ASN A 238 -5.99 24.73 -13.69
CA ASN A 238 -7.28 24.31 -14.21
C ASN A 238 -7.17 22.92 -14.84
N ALA A 239 -8.20 22.07 -14.61
CA ALA A 239 -8.35 20.82 -15.33
C ALA A 239 -9.10 21.04 -16.63
N VAL A 240 -8.68 20.41 -17.71
CA VAL A 240 -9.39 20.45 -18.98
C VAL A 240 -9.95 19.07 -19.28
N TYR A 241 -11.24 19.00 -19.47
CA TYR A 241 -11.99 17.78 -19.75
C TYR A 241 -12.42 17.73 -21.22
N LEU A 242 -11.64 17.04 -22.03
CA LEU A 242 -11.99 16.86 -23.45
C LEU A 242 -13.23 15.94 -23.58
N PRO A 243 -14.18 16.26 -24.45
CA PRO A 243 -15.27 15.36 -24.75
C PRO A 243 -14.77 14.12 -25.50
N PRO A 244 -15.44 12.97 -25.42
CA PRO A 244 -15.15 11.82 -26.27
C PRO A 244 -15.45 12.16 -27.75
N LYS A 245 -14.88 11.41 -28.69
CA LYS A 245 -15.22 11.51 -30.11
C LYS A 245 -16.72 11.21 -30.32
N SER A 246 -17.25 11.63 -31.45
CA SER A 246 -18.66 11.40 -31.82
C SER A 246 -19.09 9.92 -31.85
N ASP A 247 -18.13 9.02 -32.04
CA ASP A 247 -18.33 7.57 -32.00
C ASP A 247 -18.14 6.97 -30.59
N GLY A 248 -17.89 7.82 -29.55
CA GLY A 248 -17.63 7.41 -28.19
C GLY A 248 -16.19 6.96 -27.91
N GLU A 249 -15.29 7.00 -28.90
CA GLU A 249 -13.88 6.69 -28.70
C GLU A 249 -13.17 7.78 -27.89
N ARG A 250 -12.05 7.40 -27.29
CA ARG A 250 -11.16 8.27 -26.53
C ARG A 250 -10.60 9.37 -27.43
N GLN A 251 -10.61 10.62 -26.94
CA GLN A 251 -10.09 11.79 -27.61
C GLN A 251 -8.99 12.46 -26.78
N GLY A 252 -7.84 12.73 -27.42
CA GLY A 252 -6.76 13.54 -26.85
C GLY A 252 -6.71 14.93 -27.48
N ALA A 253 -5.82 15.79 -26.99
CA ALA A 253 -5.68 17.15 -27.50
C ALA A 253 -5.33 17.21 -29.00
N ASP A 254 -4.50 16.28 -29.48
CA ASP A 254 -4.14 16.16 -30.88
C ASP A 254 -5.34 15.81 -31.78
N ASP A 255 -6.18 14.88 -31.35
CA ASP A 255 -7.41 14.53 -32.07
C ASP A 255 -8.43 15.68 -32.05
N TYR A 256 -8.55 16.39 -30.92
CA TYR A 256 -9.45 17.52 -30.77
C TYR A 256 -9.07 18.69 -31.67
N LEU A 257 -7.79 19.04 -31.71
CA LEU A 257 -7.25 20.06 -32.61
C LEU A 257 -7.34 19.65 -34.08
N ALA A 258 -7.12 18.36 -34.39
CA ALA A 258 -7.25 17.84 -35.75
C ALA A 258 -8.71 17.86 -36.26
N ALA A 259 -9.69 17.83 -35.38
CA ALA A 259 -11.11 17.99 -35.71
C ALA A 259 -11.50 19.45 -36.02
N GLY A 260 -10.56 20.40 -35.95
CA GLY A 260 -10.77 21.82 -36.30
C GLY A 260 -11.07 22.72 -35.11
N HIS A 261 -10.97 22.21 -33.88
CA HIS A 261 -11.09 23.02 -32.66
C HIS A 261 -9.80 23.82 -32.42
N THR A 262 -9.91 24.88 -31.62
CA THR A 262 -8.84 25.82 -31.31
C THR A 262 -8.31 25.64 -29.88
N LEU A 263 -7.18 26.30 -29.55
CA LEU A 263 -6.71 26.41 -28.16
C LEU A 263 -7.72 27.10 -27.24
N ASP A 264 -8.46 28.06 -27.74
CA ASP A 264 -9.46 28.76 -26.95
C ASP A 264 -10.66 27.87 -26.66
N ASP A 265 -10.99 26.95 -27.55
CA ASP A 265 -11.99 25.90 -27.27
C ASP A 265 -11.49 24.96 -26.14
N ILE A 266 -10.20 24.59 -26.16
CA ILE A 266 -9.58 23.80 -25.08
C ILE A 266 -9.64 24.57 -23.75
N LYS A 267 -9.27 25.85 -23.72
CA LYS A 267 -9.35 26.70 -22.53
C LYS A 267 -10.78 26.88 -22.01
N ALA A 268 -11.76 26.96 -22.92
CA ALA A 268 -13.17 27.10 -22.55
C ALA A 268 -13.73 25.85 -21.81
N LEU A 269 -13.08 24.70 -21.97
CA LEU A 269 -13.40 23.46 -21.24
C LEU A 269 -12.71 23.37 -19.87
N ALA A 270 -11.93 24.41 -19.50
CA ALA A 270 -11.18 24.40 -18.25
C ALA A 270 -12.10 24.62 -17.04
N VAL A 271 -11.89 23.82 -16.01
CA VAL A 271 -12.60 23.87 -14.75
C VAL A 271 -11.59 24.15 -13.64
N PRO A 272 -11.83 25.13 -12.75
CA PRO A 272 -10.98 25.37 -11.59
C PRO A 272 -10.79 24.13 -10.71
N LEU A 273 -9.68 24.05 -9.98
CA LEU A 273 -9.39 22.91 -9.11
C LEU A 273 -10.52 22.64 -8.08
N GLU A 274 -11.18 23.69 -7.62
CA GLU A 274 -12.30 23.61 -6.67
C GLU A 274 -13.57 22.97 -7.28
N GLU A 275 -13.70 23.05 -8.61
CA GLU A 275 -14.85 22.51 -9.36
C GLU A 275 -14.53 21.16 -10.01
N VAL A 276 -13.25 20.77 -10.04
CA VAL A 276 -12.92 19.39 -10.42
C VAL A 276 -13.68 18.50 -9.45
N PRO A 277 -14.65 17.66 -9.93
CA PRO A 277 -15.33 16.76 -9.06
C PRO A 277 -14.21 15.95 -8.37
N GLU A 278 -13.90 16.28 -7.12
CA GLU A 278 -13.26 15.28 -6.28
C GLU A 278 -14.14 14.06 -6.53
N GLU A 279 -13.56 12.90 -6.92
CA GLU A 279 -14.18 11.65 -6.51
C GLU A 279 -14.69 12.00 -5.15
N GLU A 280 -16.03 12.02 -4.95
CA GLU A 280 -16.56 12.19 -3.62
C GLU A 280 -15.60 11.40 -2.79
N LYS A 281 -14.62 12.07 -2.13
CA LYS A 281 -13.96 11.48 -1.01
C LYS A 281 -15.18 11.19 -0.21
N LYS A 282 -15.54 9.94 -0.17
CA LYS A 282 -16.45 9.44 0.82
C LYS A 282 -15.66 9.67 2.09
N GLU A 283 -15.53 10.98 2.45
CA GLU A 283 -14.67 11.51 3.52
C GLU A 283 -15.01 10.84 4.83
N ASN A 284 -16.13 10.13 4.80
CA ASN A 284 -16.70 9.45 5.95
C ASN A 284 -16.76 7.91 5.77
N GLU A 285 -16.12 7.32 4.74
CA GLU A 285 -16.01 5.86 4.66
C GLU A 285 -14.78 5.34 5.38
N VAL A 286 -15.00 4.48 6.36
CA VAL A 286 -13.95 3.78 7.11
C VAL A 286 -14.06 2.29 6.86
N TYR A 287 -13.04 1.70 6.25
CA TYR A 287 -12.96 0.25 6.03
C TYR A 287 -12.40 -0.44 7.26
N CYS A 288 -13.16 -1.34 7.85
CA CYS A 288 -12.77 -2.08 9.04
C CYS A 288 -13.24 -3.54 8.97
N ALA A 289 -12.50 -4.44 9.63
CA ALA A 289 -12.84 -5.85 9.70
C ALA A 289 -13.90 -6.16 10.77
N TYR A 290 -14.10 -5.27 11.69
CA TYR A 290 -15.17 -5.36 12.72
C TYR A 290 -15.46 -3.96 13.26
N ALA A 291 -16.64 -3.80 13.87
CA ALA A 291 -17.06 -2.59 14.55
C ALA A 291 -17.85 -2.89 15.81
N TYR A 292 -17.82 -1.98 16.77
CA TYR A 292 -18.74 -1.97 17.91
C TYR A 292 -19.53 -0.67 17.88
N TYR A 293 -20.81 -0.77 17.57
CA TYR A 293 -21.68 0.39 17.41
C TYR A 293 -23.08 0.10 17.94
N ASN A 294 -23.69 1.07 18.60
CA ASN A 294 -25.02 0.93 19.23
C ASN A 294 -25.16 -0.35 20.10
N ARG A 295 -24.13 -0.64 20.92
CA ARG A 295 -24.05 -1.82 21.78
C ARG A 295 -24.09 -3.17 21.04
N LYS A 296 -23.76 -3.18 19.76
CA LYS A 296 -23.69 -4.39 18.95
C LYS A 296 -22.28 -4.56 18.39
N LEU A 297 -21.82 -5.79 18.40
CA LEU A 297 -20.64 -6.21 17.67
C LEU A 297 -21.04 -6.49 16.22
N TYR A 298 -20.23 -6.04 15.29
CA TYR A 298 -20.32 -6.31 13.88
C TYR A 298 -19.01 -6.96 13.43
N LEU A 299 -19.11 -8.11 12.78
CA LEU A 299 -17.97 -8.89 12.30
C LEU A 299 -18.04 -8.98 10.79
N GLU A 300 -16.96 -8.67 10.13
CA GLU A 300 -16.86 -8.86 8.68
C GLU A 300 -16.92 -10.33 8.32
N ILE A 301 -17.67 -10.64 7.29
CA ILE A 301 -17.78 -11.97 6.70
C ILE A 301 -17.61 -11.91 5.20
N ARG A 302 -17.18 -13.02 4.59
CA ARG A 302 -17.16 -13.20 3.14
C ARG A 302 -18.44 -13.90 2.69
N GLN A 303 -19.10 -13.34 1.69
CA GLN A 303 -20.27 -13.94 1.05
C GLN A 303 -19.85 -14.88 -0.09
N PHE A 304 -20.73 -15.80 -0.49
CA PHE A 304 -20.43 -16.78 -1.55
C PHE A 304 -20.23 -16.15 -2.92
N ASP A 305 -20.84 -14.99 -3.17
CA ASP A 305 -20.64 -14.21 -4.39
C ASP A 305 -19.29 -13.46 -4.41
N GLY A 306 -18.47 -13.59 -3.36
CA GLY A 306 -17.18 -12.92 -3.20
C GLY A 306 -17.27 -11.50 -2.66
N THR A 307 -18.44 -10.99 -2.33
CA THR A 307 -18.64 -9.72 -1.63
C THR A 307 -18.42 -9.86 -0.12
N TYR A 308 -18.45 -8.74 0.60
CA TYR A 308 -18.23 -8.68 2.03
C TYR A 308 -19.40 -7.98 2.72
N ALA A 309 -19.77 -8.44 3.90
CA ALA A 309 -20.82 -7.86 4.73
C ALA A 309 -20.41 -7.88 6.21
N PHE A 310 -21.13 -7.15 7.04
CA PHE A 310 -21.05 -7.29 8.49
C PHE A 310 -22.16 -8.21 9.00
N ALA A 311 -21.78 -9.25 9.74
CA ALA A 311 -22.68 -10.06 10.52
C ALA A 311 -22.89 -9.41 11.90
N TYR A 312 -24.10 -9.37 12.39
CA TYR A 312 -24.45 -8.84 13.71
C TYR A 312 -25.66 -9.57 14.30
N LEU A 313 -25.85 -9.46 15.61
CA LEU A 313 -26.99 -10.07 16.27
C LEU A 313 -28.23 -9.17 16.22
N LYS A 314 -29.35 -9.72 15.73
CA LYS A 314 -30.68 -9.09 15.70
C LYS A 314 -31.72 -10.08 16.23
N ASN A 315 -32.32 -9.79 17.39
CA ASN A 315 -33.34 -10.63 17.99
C ASN A 315 -32.93 -12.12 18.13
N ASN A 316 -31.70 -12.37 18.57
CA ASN A 316 -31.05 -13.69 18.69
C ASN A 316 -30.79 -14.41 17.34
N GLU A 317 -30.99 -13.74 16.22
CA GLU A 317 -30.62 -14.24 14.90
C GLU A 317 -29.45 -13.43 14.34
N VAL A 318 -28.64 -14.05 13.50
CA VAL A 318 -27.56 -13.35 12.81
C VAL A 318 -28.12 -12.66 11.56
N GLY A 319 -28.06 -11.35 11.54
CA GLY A 319 -28.37 -10.52 10.37
C GLY A 319 -27.11 -10.10 9.65
N LEU A 320 -27.23 -9.78 8.36
CA LEU A 320 -26.15 -9.25 7.54
C LEU A 320 -26.49 -7.83 7.05
N VAL A 321 -25.47 -6.95 7.04
CA VAL A 321 -25.58 -5.60 6.46
C VAL A 321 -24.33 -5.28 5.66
N PRO A 322 -24.48 -4.61 4.49
CA PRO A 322 -23.34 -4.26 3.64
C PRO A 322 -22.51 -3.11 4.24
N GLU A 323 -23.10 -2.30 5.10
CA GLU A 323 -22.46 -1.12 5.73
C GLU A 323 -23.16 -0.72 7.02
N ILE A 324 -22.51 0.10 7.83
CA ILE A 324 -23.05 0.67 9.08
C ILE A 324 -22.93 2.18 9.01
N VAL A 325 -24.04 2.88 9.06
CA VAL A 325 -24.07 4.35 9.15
C VAL A 325 -23.99 4.76 10.61
N ALA A 326 -22.89 5.41 11.00
CA ALA A 326 -22.59 5.83 12.37
C ALA A 326 -22.40 7.36 12.42
N GLY A 327 -23.49 8.12 12.47
CA GLY A 327 -23.47 9.57 12.34
C GLY A 327 -23.02 9.96 10.93
N ASP A 328 -21.96 10.77 10.82
CA ASP A 328 -21.40 11.20 9.55
C ASP A 328 -20.40 10.17 8.94
N ILE A 329 -20.18 9.04 9.60
CA ILE A 329 -19.22 8.01 9.15
C ILE A 329 -19.99 6.78 8.66
N THR A 330 -19.60 6.27 7.49
CA THR A 330 -20.05 4.96 6.98
C THR A 330 -18.94 3.94 7.16
N LEU A 331 -19.17 2.93 8.00
CA LEU A 331 -18.26 1.80 8.16
C LEU A 331 -18.56 0.74 7.09
N ARG A 332 -17.55 0.32 6.36
CA ARG A 332 -17.63 -0.71 5.33
C ARG A 332 -16.73 -1.89 5.64
N PRO A 333 -17.15 -3.12 5.27
CA PRO A 333 -16.26 -4.28 5.31
C PRO A 333 -15.00 -4.02 4.47
N ARG A 334 -13.87 -4.53 4.93
CA ARG A 334 -12.56 -4.36 4.27
C ARG A 334 -12.33 -5.48 3.25
N PRO A 335 -12.37 -5.22 1.93
CA PRO A 335 -12.15 -6.27 0.96
C PRO A 335 -10.70 -6.77 1.01
N LEU A 336 -10.53 -8.08 0.81
CA LEU A 336 -9.21 -8.67 0.60
C LEU A 336 -8.58 -8.15 -0.69
N PRO A 337 -7.27 -7.93 -0.73
CA PRO A 337 -6.59 -7.46 -1.92
C PRO A 337 -6.75 -8.45 -3.08
N VAL A 338 -6.87 -7.93 -4.29
CA VAL A 338 -6.89 -8.71 -5.53
C VAL A 338 -5.58 -8.49 -6.28
N SER A 339 -4.90 -9.58 -6.65
CA SER A 339 -3.71 -9.56 -7.48
C SER A 339 -3.91 -10.48 -8.68
N GLU A 340 -3.66 -9.97 -9.87
CA GLU A 340 -3.82 -10.71 -11.13
C GLU A 340 -5.19 -11.39 -11.30
N GLY A 341 -6.25 -10.74 -10.80
CA GLY A 341 -7.63 -11.27 -10.87
C GLY A 341 -7.96 -12.33 -9.81
N ARG A 342 -7.04 -12.61 -8.87
CA ARG A 342 -7.27 -13.55 -7.75
C ARG A 342 -7.33 -12.79 -6.43
N THR A 343 -8.31 -13.10 -5.61
CA THR A 343 -8.37 -12.63 -4.22
C THR A 343 -7.24 -13.29 -3.43
N LEU A 344 -6.50 -12.49 -2.67
CA LEU A 344 -5.42 -12.98 -1.81
C LEU A 344 -6.00 -13.35 -0.44
N ASP A 345 -6.31 -14.62 -0.24
CA ASP A 345 -6.89 -15.15 1.00
C ASP A 345 -5.79 -15.34 2.08
N PHE A 346 -5.36 -14.24 2.69
CA PHE A 346 -4.34 -14.26 3.74
C PHE A 346 -4.92 -14.03 5.15
N VAL A 347 -6.23 -13.77 5.24
CA VAL A 347 -6.95 -13.59 6.50
C VAL A 347 -8.05 -14.63 6.60
N GLY A 348 -8.03 -15.42 7.64
CA GLY A 348 -9.12 -16.34 7.95
C GLY A 348 -10.31 -15.57 8.52
N MET A 349 -11.44 -15.53 7.81
CA MET A 349 -12.65 -14.86 8.26
C MET A 349 -13.87 -15.81 8.21
N PRO A 350 -14.92 -15.52 8.98
CA PRO A 350 -16.20 -16.22 8.86
C PRO A 350 -16.80 -16.00 7.45
N ASP A 351 -17.70 -16.87 7.04
CA ASP A 351 -18.50 -16.73 5.84
C ASP A 351 -20.00 -16.60 6.14
N GLU A 352 -20.83 -16.49 5.10
CA GLU A 352 -22.28 -16.29 5.27
C GLU A 352 -22.98 -17.47 5.97
N ASN A 353 -22.36 -18.66 6.07
CA ASN A 353 -22.90 -19.77 6.87
C ASN A 353 -22.94 -19.46 8.37
N ILE A 354 -22.36 -18.36 8.84
CA ILE A 354 -22.55 -17.85 10.21
C ILE A 354 -24.04 -17.67 10.55
N THR A 355 -24.87 -17.34 9.56
CA THR A 355 -26.32 -17.17 9.74
C THR A 355 -27.04 -18.46 10.13
N ALA A 356 -26.56 -19.59 9.62
CA ALA A 356 -27.06 -20.92 9.91
C ALA A 356 -26.25 -21.65 11.00
N ALA A 357 -25.16 -21.06 11.50
CA ALA A 357 -24.33 -21.67 12.53
C ALA A 357 -25.14 -21.88 13.80
N GLN A 358 -25.02 -23.07 14.38
CA GLN A 358 -25.69 -23.40 15.64
C GLN A 358 -25.13 -22.53 16.77
N LEU A 359 -26.02 -22.01 17.62
CA LEU A 359 -25.62 -21.42 18.89
C LEU A 359 -25.24 -22.57 19.86
N LEU A 360 -24.02 -22.49 20.38
CA LEU A 360 -23.50 -23.46 21.33
C LEU A 360 -23.40 -22.84 22.72
N SER A 361 -23.68 -23.65 23.75
CA SER A 361 -23.24 -23.32 25.09
C SER A 361 -21.72 -23.30 25.17
N PRO A 362 -21.12 -22.59 26.13
CA PRO A 362 -19.67 -22.57 26.31
C PRO A 362 -19.05 -23.97 26.39
N GLY A 363 -19.68 -24.91 27.13
CA GLY A 363 -19.18 -26.29 27.25
C GLY A 363 -19.28 -27.09 25.94
N GLU A 364 -20.32 -26.88 25.12
CA GLU A 364 -20.43 -27.51 23.80
C GLU A 364 -19.38 -26.98 22.85
N LEU A 365 -19.17 -25.67 22.82
CA LEU A 365 -18.12 -25.06 21.98
C LEU A 365 -16.74 -25.58 22.38
N TYR A 366 -16.44 -25.67 23.69
CA TYR A 366 -15.19 -26.22 24.18
C TYR A 366 -14.96 -27.63 23.63
N LYS A 367 -15.95 -28.54 23.79
CA LYS A 367 -15.86 -29.94 23.34
C LYS A 367 -15.67 -30.05 21.83
N GLU A 368 -16.29 -29.21 21.02
CA GLU A 368 -16.10 -29.23 19.58
C GLU A 368 -14.70 -28.76 19.19
N ILE A 369 -14.16 -27.73 19.84
CA ILE A 369 -12.79 -27.27 19.63
C ILE A 369 -11.80 -28.35 20.08
N GLU A 370 -12.00 -28.94 21.27
CA GLU A 370 -11.19 -30.03 21.79
C GLU A 370 -11.14 -31.21 20.84
N ALA A 371 -12.31 -31.68 20.35
CA ALA A 371 -12.38 -32.76 19.37
C ALA A 371 -11.63 -32.44 18.09
N HIS A 372 -11.66 -31.20 17.63
CA HIS A 372 -10.87 -30.75 16.48
C HIS A 372 -9.37 -30.80 16.75
N PHE A 373 -8.92 -30.32 17.92
CA PHE A 373 -7.52 -30.39 18.32
C PHE A 373 -7.05 -31.85 18.40
N CYS A 374 -7.74 -32.70 19.18
CA CYS A 374 -7.39 -34.11 19.37
C CYS A 374 -7.35 -34.92 18.06
N LYS A 375 -8.06 -34.47 17.03
CA LYS A 375 -8.01 -35.08 15.69
C LYS A 375 -6.71 -34.78 14.93
N TYR A 376 -6.08 -33.61 15.18
CA TYR A 376 -4.98 -33.13 14.33
C TYR A 376 -3.66 -32.92 15.08
N VAL A 377 -3.68 -32.83 16.39
CA VAL A 377 -2.49 -32.58 17.22
C VAL A 377 -2.52 -33.44 18.49
N ASP A 378 -1.34 -33.72 19.02
CA ASP A 378 -1.12 -34.47 20.24
C ASP A 378 -0.44 -33.52 21.25
N LEU A 379 -1.17 -33.13 22.29
CA LEU A 379 -0.72 -32.20 23.32
C LEU A 379 -1.06 -32.74 24.70
N PRO A 380 -0.23 -32.46 25.72
CA PRO A 380 -0.62 -32.65 27.11
C PRO A 380 -1.90 -31.85 27.44
N ASP A 381 -2.72 -32.36 28.38
CA ASP A 381 -4.02 -31.80 28.69
C ASP A 381 -3.97 -30.28 29.00
N LEU A 382 -3.04 -29.85 29.84
CA LEU A 382 -2.90 -28.44 30.19
C LEU A 382 -2.50 -27.55 28.97
N ASP A 383 -1.64 -28.05 28.09
CA ASP A 383 -1.25 -27.34 26.88
C ASP A 383 -2.41 -27.26 25.89
N LEU A 384 -3.19 -28.33 25.79
CA LEU A 384 -4.40 -28.40 24.98
C LEU A 384 -5.44 -27.38 25.45
N GLU A 385 -5.74 -27.39 26.76
CA GLU A 385 -6.67 -26.43 27.39
C GLU A 385 -6.22 -24.99 27.15
N LEU A 386 -4.95 -24.69 27.38
CA LEU A 386 -4.38 -23.36 27.11
C LEU A 386 -4.61 -22.92 25.65
N CYS A 387 -4.38 -23.82 24.69
CA CYS A 387 -4.61 -23.53 23.27
C CYS A 387 -6.09 -23.27 22.97
N ILE A 388 -7.01 -24.07 23.53
CA ILE A 388 -8.45 -23.90 23.35
C ILE A 388 -8.92 -22.57 23.95
N TYR A 389 -8.55 -22.28 25.20
CA TYR A 389 -8.91 -21.02 25.86
C TYR A 389 -8.30 -19.81 25.12
N TYR A 390 -7.08 -19.92 24.62
CA TYR A 390 -6.47 -18.86 23.83
C TYR A 390 -7.25 -18.60 22.53
N CYS A 391 -7.68 -19.65 21.82
CA CYS A 391 -8.54 -19.49 20.63
C CYS A 391 -9.80 -18.69 20.96
N VAL A 392 -10.54 -19.07 21.99
CA VAL A 392 -11.77 -18.37 22.41
C VAL A 392 -11.46 -16.94 22.85
N PHE A 393 -10.41 -16.76 23.66
CA PHE A 393 -9.99 -15.43 24.14
C PHE A 393 -9.71 -14.45 22.99
N THR A 394 -9.12 -14.90 21.90
CA THR A 394 -8.82 -14.02 20.76
C THR A 394 -10.07 -13.34 20.18
N TRP A 395 -11.26 -13.92 20.31
CA TRP A 395 -12.52 -13.33 19.85
C TRP A 395 -13.02 -12.21 20.79
N PHE A 396 -12.47 -12.13 22.01
CA PHE A 396 -12.84 -11.15 23.04
C PHE A 396 -11.66 -10.25 23.47
N TYR A 397 -10.47 -10.39 22.90
CA TYR A 397 -9.26 -9.70 23.34
C TYR A 397 -9.41 -8.18 23.45
N ARG A 398 -10.35 -7.62 22.70
CA ARG A 398 -10.60 -6.16 22.73
C ARG A 398 -11.34 -5.70 23.98
N LYS A 399 -11.76 -6.60 24.83
CA LYS A 399 -12.35 -6.29 26.15
C LYS A 399 -11.30 -5.97 27.20
N VAL A 400 -10.04 -6.34 26.98
CA VAL A 400 -8.95 -6.13 27.93
C VAL A 400 -7.94 -5.08 27.44
N ASN A 401 -7.10 -4.60 28.35
CA ASN A 401 -6.08 -3.58 28.07
C ASN A 401 -4.67 -4.15 27.91
N THR A 402 -4.45 -5.38 28.35
CA THR A 402 -3.19 -6.13 28.17
C THR A 402 -3.50 -7.52 27.67
N LEU A 403 -2.55 -8.17 26.98
CA LEU A 403 -2.71 -9.55 26.54
C LEU A 403 -1.36 -10.25 26.38
N GLY A 404 -1.32 -11.53 26.80
CA GLY A 404 -0.18 -12.40 26.54
C GLY A 404 -0.21 -13.00 25.13
N TYR A 405 0.95 -13.43 24.66
CA TYR A 405 1.10 -14.13 23.39
C TYR A 405 1.23 -15.63 23.62
N LEU A 406 0.80 -16.44 22.66
CA LEU A 406 1.01 -17.88 22.69
C LEU A 406 2.27 -18.23 21.87
N ARG A 407 3.17 -19.03 22.43
CA ARG A 407 4.39 -19.46 21.78
C ARG A 407 4.52 -20.97 21.78
N TYR A 408 4.87 -21.51 20.62
CA TYR A 408 5.31 -22.89 20.48
C TYR A 408 6.83 -22.94 20.42
N LEU A 409 7.45 -23.52 21.44
CA LEU A 409 8.90 -23.56 21.61
C LEU A 409 9.40 -25.01 21.52
N ALA A 410 10.07 -25.36 20.46
CA ALA A 410 10.69 -26.67 20.26
C ALA A 410 11.65 -26.66 19.06
N ASP A 411 12.48 -27.69 18.95
CA ASP A 411 13.34 -27.93 17.80
C ASP A 411 12.56 -28.26 16.52
N THR A 412 13.29 -28.31 15.40
CA THR A 412 12.73 -28.71 14.11
C THR A 412 12.16 -30.14 14.15
N GLY A 413 11.04 -30.37 13.48
CA GLY A 413 10.42 -31.69 13.38
C GLY A 413 9.48 -32.07 14.53
N LYS A 414 9.32 -31.22 15.55
CA LYS A 414 8.46 -31.47 16.72
C LYS A 414 6.99 -31.02 16.56
N GLY A 415 6.53 -30.77 15.33
CA GLY A 415 5.13 -30.47 15.06
C GLY A 415 4.68 -29.02 15.31
N LYS A 416 5.59 -28.08 15.64
CA LYS A 416 5.27 -26.65 15.90
C LYS A 416 4.33 -26.03 14.88
N THR A 417 4.70 -26.07 13.60
CA THR A 417 3.92 -25.48 12.50
C THR A 417 2.51 -26.08 12.40
N ARG A 418 2.35 -27.38 12.70
CA ARG A 418 1.05 -28.04 12.71
C ARG A 418 0.17 -27.51 13.84
N ILE A 419 0.69 -27.47 15.07
CA ILE A 419 -0.06 -27.00 16.24
C ILE A 419 -0.38 -25.50 16.08
N GLN A 420 0.60 -24.71 15.63
CA GLN A 420 0.42 -23.30 15.34
C GLN A 420 -0.71 -23.05 14.32
N LYS A 421 -0.76 -23.88 13.27
CA LYS A 421 -1.80 -23.78 12.25
C LYS A 421 -3.18 -24.16 12.81
N VAL A 422 -3.30 -25.28 13.51
CA VAL A 422 -4.57 -25.74 14.09
C VAL A 422 -5.12 -24.73 15.07
N THR A 423 -4.27 -24.16 15.93
CA THR A 423 -4.65 -23.10 16.87
C THR A 423 -4.99 -21.81 16.14
N GLY A 424 -4.09 -21.36 15.26
CA GLY A 424 -4.23 -20.09 14.54
C GLY A 424 -5.51 -20.04 13.71
N ASP A 425 -5.85 -21.12 13.01
CA ASP A 425 -7.03 -21.18 12.14
C ASP A 425 -8.36 -20.97 12.87
N LEU A 426 -8.42 -21.19 14.19
CA LEU A 426 -9.60 -20.96 15.02
C LEU A 426 -9.60 -19.60 15.75
N CYS A 427 -8.50 -18.87 15.69
CA CYS A 427 -8.40 -17.55 16.30
C CYS A 427 -9.18 -16.49 15.51
N PHE A 428 -9.35 -15.32 16.13
CA PHE A 428 -9.99 -14.17 15.52
C PHE A 428 -9.17 -13.63 14.37
N TYR A 429 -9.70 -13.68 13.16
CA TYR A 429 -9.09 -13.21 11.89
C TYR A 429 -7.59 -13.53 11.79
N PRO A 430 -7.21 -14.81 11.76
CA PRO A 430 -5.82 -15.18 11.70
C PRO A 430 -5.14 -14.68 10.42
N MET A 431 -3.96 -14.10 10.58
CA MET A 431 -3.09 -13.62 9.51
C MET A 431 -1.74 -14.30 9.62
N TYR A 432 -1.36 -15.02 8.58
CA TYR A 432 -0.12 -15.78 8.55
C TYR A 432 1.03 -14.96 7.99
N ALA A 433 2.14 -14.94 8.74
CA ALA A 433 3.39 -14.33 8.34
C ALA A 433 4.55 -15.31 8.59
N SER A 434 5.64 -15.15 7.86
CA SER A 434 6.87 -15.90 8.10
C SER A 434 8.01 -14.97 8.51
N GLY A 435 9.09 -15.51 9.05
CA GLY A 435 10.31 -14.75 9.34
C GLY A 435 10.91 -14.02 8.12
N ALA A 436 10.53 -14.41 6.89
CA ALA A 436 10.90 -13.72 5.67
C ALA A 436 10.04 -12.48 5.37
N SER A 437 8.89 -12.31 6.03
CA SER A 437 8.01 -11.17 5.83
C SER A 437 8.66 -9.87 6.29
N SER A 438 8.46 -8.77 5.54
CA SER A 438 8.94 -7.48 5.99
C SER A 438 8.15 -7.01 7.21
N PHE A 439 8.86 -6.54 8.22
CA PHE A 439 8.27 -6.09 9.47
C PHE A 439 7.23 -4.98 9.27
N SER A 440 7.56 -3.99 8.43
CA SER A 440 6.64 -2.90 8.08
C SER A 440 5.38 -3.39 7.35
N GLY A 441 5.51 -4.47 6.57
CA GLY A 441 4.36 -5.11 5.91
C GLY A 441 3.42 -5.77 6.93
N MET A 442 3.98 -6.53 7.89
CA MET A 442 3.22 -7.15 8.98
C MET A 442 2.50 -6.11 9.84
N ALA A 443 3.19 -5.02 10.24
CA ALA A 443 2.61 -3.96 11.05
C ALA A 443 1.42 -3.27 10.35
N ARG A 444 1.53 -3.02 9.03
CA ARG A 444 0.44 -2.45 8.23
C ARG A 444 -0.75 -3.39 8.10
N GLN A 445 -0.53 -4.68 7.90
CA GLN A 445 -1.62 -5.66 7.82
C GLN A 445 -2.29 -5.82 9.17
N GLN A 446 -1.49 -5.93 10.23
CA GLN A 446 -1.99 -5.99 11.61
C GLN A 446 -2.89 -4.82 11.96
N ASP A 447 -2.47 -3.59 11.68
CA ASP A 447 -3.25 -2.38 11.98
C ASP A 447 -4.57 -2.33 11.19
N LYS A 448 -4.57 -2.84 9.95
CA LYS A 448 -5.78 -2.88 9.11
C LYS A 448 -6.82 -3.88 9.56
N TRP A 449 -6.40 -5.08 9.92
CA TRP A 449 -7.29 -6.21 10.20
C TRP A 449 -7.53 -6.42 11.69
N ARG A 450 -6.55 -6.05 12.52
CA ARG A 450 -6.58 -6.18 13.98
C ARG A 450 -6.95 -7.59 14.46
N GLY A 451 -6.60 -8.59 13.66
CA GLY A 451 -6.78 -9.99 13.95
C GLY A 451 -5.59 -10.61 14.66
N THR A 452 -5.58 -11.93 14.76
CA THR A 452 -4.48 -12.70 15.36
C THR A 452 -3.33 -12.83 14.38
N LEU A 453 -2.15 -12.37 14.75
CA LEU A 453 -0.95 -12.51 13.92
C LEU A 453 -0.25 -13.84 14.25
N VAL A 454 -0.17 -14.72 13.25
CA VAL A 454 0.45 -16.04 13.36
C VAL A 454 1.79 -16.01 12.63
N ILE A 455 2.91 -16.15 13.35
CA ILE A 455 4.25 -15.98 12.79
C ILE A 455 5.02 -17.28 12.94
N ASP A 456 5.31 -17.90 11.79
CA ASP A 456 6.20 -19.07 11.73
C ASP A 456 7.66 -18.64 11.55
N GLU A 457 8.59 -19.44 12.09
CA GLU A 457 10.03 -19.16 12.08
C GLU A 457 10.34 -17.76 12.65
N SER A 458 9.82 -17.48 13.84
CA SER A 458 10.01 -16.19 14.53
C SER A 458 11.44 -16.00 15.08
N ASP A 459 12.34 -16.95 14.84
CA ASP A 459 13.77 -16.88 15.22
C ASP A 459 14.48 -15.86 14.33
N THR A 460 14.45 -14.61 14.75
CA THR A 460 15.13 -13.51 14.06
C THR A 460 16.43 -13.18 14.76
N GLN A 461 17.44 -12.66 14.03
CA GLN A 461 18.74 -12.27 14.59
C GLN A 461 19.08 -10.82 14.29
N GLY A 462 19.86 -10.20 15.16
CA GLY A 462 20.37 -8.84 14.99
C GLY A 462 19.29 -7.77 14.97
N ASP A 463 19.38 -6.82 14.06
CA ASP A 463 18.46 -5.66 13.97
C ASP A 463 16.98 -6.06 13.77
N LYS A 464 16.73 -7.20 13.14
CA LYS A 464 15.36 -7.72 12.97
C LYS A 464 14.78 -8.21 14.29
N GLU A 465 15.57 -8.88 15.11
CA GLU A 465 15.16 -9.32 16.45
C GLU A 465 14.82 -8.11 17.33
N ALA A 466 15.67 -7.08 17.34
CA ALA A 466 15.43 -5.87 18.12
C ALA A 466 14.14 -5.15 17.69
N GLN A 467 13.85 -5.08 16.40
CA GLN A 467 12.62 -4.49 15.88
C GLN A 467 11.39 -5.32 16.25
N PHE A 468 11.50 -6.64 16.16
CA PHE A 468 10.42 -7.58 16.50
C PHE A 468 10.10 -7.55 17.99
N THR A 469 11.12 -7.62 18.85
CA THR A 469 11.01 -7.49 20.30
C THR A 469 10.33 -6.17 20.69
N LYS A 470 10.71 -5.06 20.07
CA LYS A 470 10.10 -3.76 20.29
C LYS A 470 8.62 -3.73 19.93
N TYR A 471 8.26 -4.35 18.83
CA TYR A 471 6.87 -4.47 18.39
C TYR A 471 6.03 -5.32 19.34
N LEU A 472 6.55 -6.47 19.80
CA LEU A 472 5.90 -7.32 20.78
C LEU A 472 5.70 -6.57 22.10
N ASN A 473 6.73 -5.86 22.56
CA ASN A 473 6.68 -5.10 23.81
C ASN A 473 5.64 -3.96 23.77
N LEU A 474 5.46 -3.30 22.63
CA LEU A 474 4.42 -2.28 22.43
C LEU A 474 3.03 -2.91 22.29
N GLY A 475 2.94 -4.06 21.64
CA GLY A 475 1.65 -4.72 21.36
C GLY A 475 1.06 -5.48 22.53
N PHE A 476 1.75 -5.58 23.68
CA PHE A 476 1.25 -6.19 24.91
C PHE A 476 0.15 -5.35 25.58
N GLU A 477 0.21 -4.03 25.44
CA GLU A 477 -0.69 -3.08 26.10
C GLU A 477 -1.38 -2.18 25.07
N ARG A 478 -2.68 -1.97 25.23
CA ARG A 478 -3.49 -1.12 24.36
C ARG A 478 -3.07 0.34 24.43
N GLY A 479 -3.22 1.06 23.32
CA GLY A 479 -2.94 2.49 23.22
C GLY A 479 -1.47 2.85 22.97
N LYS A 480 -0.59 1.85 22.94
CA LYS A 480 0.79 2.06 22.52
C LYS A 480 0.89 1.96 21.01
N LEU A 481 1.55 2.93 20.38
CA LEU A 481 1.69 3.00 18.94
C LEU A 481 3.10 2.60 18.51
N TYR A 482 3.19 1.83 17.45
CA TYR A 482 4.42 1.58 16.72
C TYR A 482 4.54 2.59 15.59
N VAL A 483 5.62 3.36 15.59
CA VAL A 483 5.84 4.46 14.65
C VAL A 483 6.87 4.05 13.62
N LEU A 484 6.51 4.11 12.35
CA LEU A 484 7.42 3.99 11.23
C LEU A 484 7.61 5.37 10.59
N SER A 485 8.85 5.82 10.52
CA SER A 485 9.19 6.99 9.73
C SER A 485 9.29 6.59 8.27
N ASP A 486 8.67 7.37 7.39
CA ASP A 486 8.88 7.22 5.96
C ASP A 486 10.36 7.54 5.65
N LYS A 487 11.08 6.55 5.11
CA LYS A 487 12.52 6.72 4.78
C LYS A 487 12.76 7.86 3.78
N LEU A 488 11.75 8.22 3.00
CA LEU A 488 11.81 9.23 1.94
C LEU A 488 11.33 10.60 2.41
N ASN A 489 10.48 10.64 3.43
CA ASN A 489 9.99 11.85 4.06
C ASN A 489 9.97 11.66 5.58
N PRO A 490 11.08 11.92 6.29
CA PRO A 490 11.15 11.74 7.75
C PRO A 490 10.10 12.54 8.54
N LYS A 491 9.48 13.57 7.92
CA LYS A 491 8.37 14.32 8.51
C LYS A 491 7.04 13.59 8.42
N ARG A 492 6.93 12.55 7.56
CA ARG A 492 5.76 11.70 7.45
C ARG A 492 5.96 10.47 8.31
N GLN A 493 5.25 10.43 9.43
CA GLN A 493 5.22 9.29 10.32
C GLN A 493 3.93 8.49 10.08
N GLU A 494 4.04 7.18 10.04
CA GLU A 494 2.91 6.26 10.02
C GLU A 494 2.80 5.63 11.41
N PHE A 495 1.60 5.64 11.96
CA PHE A 495 1.29 5.14 13.29
C PHE A 495 0.47 3.86 13.17
N PHE A 496 0.89 2.82 13.88
CA PHE A 496 0.22 1.52 13.88
C PHE A 496 -0.07 1.10 15.32
N GLU A 497 -1.25 0.52 15.55
CA GLU A 497 -1.59 -0.07 16.85
C GLU A 497 -1.19 -1.55 16.84
N PRO A 498 -0.11 -1.97 17.52
CA PRO A 498 0.35 -3.36 17.53
C PRO A 498 -0.44 -4.25 18.48
N PHE A 499 -1.41 -3.71 19.24
CA PHE A 499 -2.21 -4.45 20.21
C PHE A 499 -3.13 -5.46 19.52
N SER A 500 -2.76 -6.73 19.59
CA SER A 500 -3.56 -7.86 19.10
C SER A 500 -2.98 -9.19 19.57
N PRO A 501 -3.75 -10.30 19.57
CA PRO A 501 -3.22 -11.62 19.82
C PRO A 501 -2.13 -12.01 18.82
N LYS A 502 -1.12 -12.74 19.31
CA LYS A 502 -0.03 -13.25 18.48
C LYS A 502 0.29 -14.69 18.85
N ILE A 503 0.55 -15.49 17.82
CA ILE A 503 0.99 -16.88 17.96
C ILE A 503 2.36 -17.00 17.29
N LEU A 504 3.35 -17.46 18.04
CA LEU A 504 4.74 -17.50 17.63
C LEU A 504 5.23 -18.96 17.59
N ALA A 505 5.99 -19.33 16.56
CA ALA A 505 6.75 -20.58 16.55
C ALA A 505 8.25 -20.27 16.56
N MET A 506 8.95 -20.76 17.58
CA MET A 506 10.35 -20.44 17.86
C MET A 506 11.13 -21.70 18.25
N ARG A 507 12.46 -21.65 18.10
CA ARG A 507 13.39 -22.70 18.58
C ARG A 507 14.02 -22.31 19.91
N GLU A 508 14.28 -21.04 20.11
CA GLU A 508 14.94 -20.49 21.26
C GLU A 508 14.03 -19.47 21.99
N PRO A 509 14.14 -19.33 23.32
CA PRO A 509 13.48 -18.28 24.06
C PRO A 509 13.94 -16.88 23.61
N PHE A 510 13.16 -15.85 23.92
CA PHE A 510 13.60 -14.47 23.69
C PHE A 510 14.80 -14.12 24.58
N SER A 511 15.79 -13.45 23.99
CA SER A 511 16.94 -12.90 24.74
C SER A 511 16.54 -11.76 25.67
N ASP A 512 15.46 -11.01 25.34
CA ASP A 512 14.91 -9.94 26.16
C ASP A 512 13.95 -10.50 27.24
N PRO A 513 14.30 -10.42 28.56
CA PRO A 513 13.45 -10.91 29.63
C PRO A 513 12.06 -10.25 29.68
N ALA A 514 11.98 -9.00 29.20
CA ALA A 514 10.71 -8.28 29.18
C ALA A 514 9.72 -8.89 28.17
N THR A 515 10.19 -9.32 27.02
CA THR A 515 9.40 -10.02 26.00
C THR A 515 9.13 -11.46 26.42
N GLU A 516 10.13 -12.14 26.98
CA GLU A 516 10.00 -13.51 27.49
C GLU A 516 8.88 -13.62 28.54
N GLY A 517 8.77 -12.65 29.44
CA GLY A 517 7.70 -12.60 30.43
C GLY A 517 6.31 -12.21 29.85
N ARG A 518 6.11 -12.14 28.54
CA ARG A 518 4.83 -11.82 27.88
C ARG A 518 4.26 -12.96 27.07
N VAL A 519 4.86 -14.15 27.16
CA VAL A 519 4.43 -15.30 26.37
C VAL A 519 3.99 -16.47 27.26
N PHE A 520 2.91 -17.13 26.88
CA PHE A 520 2.60 -18.49 27.31
C PHE A 520 3.36 -19.43 26.38
N SER A 521 4.11 -20.36 26.95
CA SER A 521 4.92 -21.29 26.17
C SER A 521 4.36 -22.70 26.25
N VAL A 522 4.10 -23.26 25.08
CA VAL A 522 3.78 -24.67 24.88
C VAL A 522 4.99 -25.33 24.25
N SER A 523 5.40 -26.47 24.78
CA SER A 523 6.56 -27.22 24.29
C SER A 523 6.11 -28.49 23.54
N PRO A 524 5.88 -28.39 22.23
CA PRO A 524 5.46 -29.53 21.44
C PRO A 524 6.50 -30.67 21.43
N HIS A 525 6.00 -31.90 21.43
CA HIS A 525 6.80 -33.10 21.29
C HIS A 525 6.39 -33.86 20.03
N GLU A 526 7.23 -34.78 19.61
CA GLU A 526 6.92 -35.67 18.50
C GLU A 526 5.85 -36.67 18.94
N THR A 527 4.74 -36.71 18.18
CA THR A 527 3.68 -37.65 18.49
C THR A 527 4.02 -39.06 18.08
N THR A 528 3.67 -40.02 18.95
CA THR A 528 3.67 -41.45 18.63
C THR A 528 2.25 -41.98 18.43
N ASN A 529 1.25 -41.11 18.52
CA ASN A 529 -0.16 -41.48 18.38
C ASN A 529 -0.52 -41.74 16.90
N PRO A 530 -0.82 -42.99 16.54
CA PRO A 530 -1.09 -43.37 15.13
C PRO A 530 -2.44 -42.81 14.63
N SER A 531 -3.30 -42.29 15.49
CA SER A 531 -4.58 -41.69 15.09
C SER A 531 -4.41 -40.25 14.55
N ILE A 532 -3.28 -39.61 14.83
CA ILE A 532 -2.99 -38.28 14.31
C ILE A 532 -2.53 -38.41 12.83
N PRO A 533 -3.22 -37.77 11.88
CA PRO A 533 -2.87 -37.85 10.47
C PRO A 533 -1.54 -37.13 10.18
N ILE A 534 -0.66 -37.76 9.42
CA ILE A 534 0.65 -37.19 9.02
C ILE A 534 0.47 -35.90 8.24
N ILE A 535 -0.56 -35.83 7.38
CA ILE A 535 -0.96 -34.64 6.64
C ILE A 535 -2.37 -34.22 7.04
N LEU A 536 -2.69 -32.95 6.91
CA LEU A 536 -4.06 -32.46 7.14
C LEU A 536 -5.02 -33.09 6.13
N LEU A 537 -6.18 -33.53 6.63
CA LEU A 537 -7.19 -34.16 5.79
C LEU A 537 -7.77 -33.17 4.75
N SER A 538 -8.27 -33.69 3.64
CA SER A 538 -8.80 -32.85 2.56
C SER A 538 -10.00 -31.96 2.99
N ASN A 539 -10.75 -32.38 3.98
CA ASN A 539 -11.88 -31.64 4.55
C ASN A 539 -11.50 -30.69 5.69
N TYR A 540 -10.22 -30.62 6.08
CA TYR A 540 -9.72 -29.78 7.17
C TYR A 540 -10.19 -28.31 7.05
N GLY A 541 -10.08 -27.72 5.86
CA GLY A 541 -10.50 -26.34 5.61
C GLY A 541 -11.99 -26.12 5.84
N GLN A 542 -12.84 -27.09 5.51
CA GLN A 542 -14.28 -27.02 5.74
C GLN A 542 -14.60 -27.13 7.23
N GLU A 543 -13.93 -28.01 7.97
CA GLU A 543 -14.07 -28.15 9.42
C GLU A 543 -13.67 -26.86 10.15
N VAL A 544 -12.53 -26.28 9.77
CA VAL A 544 -12.07 -25.00 10.29
C VAL A 544 -13.09 -23.89 10.02
N GLN A 545 -13.60 -23.81 8.80
CA GLN A 545 -14.58 -22.78 8.43
C GLN A 545 -15.87 -22.92 9.24
N HIS A 546 -16.34 -24.15 9.43
CA HIS A 546 -17.52 -24.45 10.25
C HIS A 546 -17.32 -24.00 11.71
N LEU A 547 -16.19 -24.37 12.34
CA LEU A 547 -15.87 -23.94 13.70
C LEU A 547 -15.67 -22.43 13.81
N ARG A 548 -15.04 -21.80 12.81
CA ARG A 548 -14.88 -20.34 12.77
C ARG A 548 -16.22 -19.61 12.74
N ASN A 549 -17.19 -20.12 11.98
CA ASN A 549 -18.56 -19.56 11.97
C ASN A 549 -19.24 -19.71 13.33
N LYS A 550 -19.07 -20.85 14.01
CA LYS A 550 -19.59 -21.05 15.37
C LYS A 550 -18.92 -20.11 16.39
N LEU A 551 -17.60 -19.97 16.33
CA LEU A 551 -16.85 -19.03 17.18
C LEU A 551 -17.27 -17.57 16.95
N ALA A 552 -17.47 -17.19 15.69
CA ALA A 552 -17.95 -15.85 15.34
C ALA A 552 -19.37 -15.62 15.88
N ARG A 553 -20.28 -16.58 15.69
CA ARG A 553 -21.62 -16.52 16.27
C ARG A 553 -21.57 -16.44 17.80
N PHE A 554 -20.76 -17.26 18.42
CA PHE A 554 -20.56 -17.26 19.87
C PHE A 554 -20.07 -15.88 20.37
N ALA A 555 -19.13 -15.26 19.63
CA ALA A 555 -18.67 -13.93 19.96
C ALA A 555 -19.78 -12.87 19.84
N LEU A 556 -20.62 -12.91 18.79
CA LEU A 556 -21.76 -12.01 18.64
C LEU A 556 -22.75 -12.12 19.79
N GLU A 557 -23.04 -13.35 20.25
CA GLU A 557 -24.01 -13.64 21.35
C GLU A 557 -23.50 -13.18 22.72
N HIS A 558 -22.19 -13.35 22.96
CA HIS A 558 -21.61 -13.20 24.29
C HIS A 558 -20.84 -11.88 24.47
N TRP A 559 -20.61 -11.11 23.42
CA TRP A 559 -19.82 -9.89 23.50
C TRP A 559 -20.26 -8.92 24.59
N THR A 560 -21.56 -8.71 24.74
CA THR A 560 -22.10 -7.76 25.72
C THR A 560 -22.14 -8.32 27.13
N ARG A 561 -21.98 -9.64 27.29
CA ARG A 561 -21.99 -10.31 28.60
C ARG A 561 -20.64 -10.26 29.29
N ILE A 562 -19.55 -10.17 28.50
CA ILE A 562 -18.19 -10.09 29.04
C ILE A 562 -17.90 -8.68 29.50
N ASP A 563 -17.50 -8.53 30.74
CA ASP A 563 -17.01 -7.33 31.37
C ASP A 563 -15.48 -7.40 31.45
N GLY A 564 -14.79 -6.53 30.72
CA GLY A 564 -13.31 -6.49 30.65
C GLY A 564 -12.63 -6.06 31.96
N GLU A 565 -13.37 -5.47 32.89
CA GLU A 565 -12.87 -5.06 34.20
C GLU A 565 -13.01 -6.18 35.27
N LYS A 566 -13.80 -7.21 34.99
CA LYS A 566 -13.99 -8.37 35.89
C LYS A 566 -12.97 -9.46 35.57
N LEU A 567 -11.77 -9.30 36.08
CA LEU A 567 -10.68 -10.25 35.94
C LEU A 567 -10.60 -11.15 37.19
N VAL A 568 -10.17 -12.41 37.01
CA VAL A 568 -9.91 -13.30 38.17
C VAL A 568 -8.63 -12.82 38.86
N ASP A 569 -8.71 -12.69 40.18
CA ASP A 569 -7.54 -12.38 41.01
C ASP A 569 -6.81 -13.67 41.39
N PHE A 570 -5.63 -13.86 40.83
CA PHE A 570 -4.77 -15.00 41.13
C PHE A 570 -3.80 -14.77 42.31
N HIS A 571 -3.92 -13.64 43.02
CA HIS A 571 -2.98 -13.29 44.10
C HIS A 571 -3.01 -14.34 45.24
N SER A 572 -4.19 -14.86 45.55
CA SER A 572 -4.39 -15.88 46.58
C SER A 572 -3.72 -17.23 46.27
N LEU A 573 -3.39 -17.48 45.00
CA LEU A 573 -2.76 -18.73 44.55
C LEU A 573 -1.23 -18.72 44.66
N GLY A 574 -0.62 -17.62 45.16
CA GLY A 574 0.85 -17.51 45.27
C GLY A 574 1.60 -17.46 43.93
N ILE A 575 0.89 -17.16 42.86
CA ILE A 575 1.47 -17.07 41.50
C ILE A 575 2.32 -15.79 41.41
N GLU A 576 3.47 -15.87 40.74
CA GLU A 576 4.35 -14.72 40.50
C GLU A 576 3.57 -13.58 39.81
N ALA A 577 3.78 -12.34 40.27
CA ALA A 577 3.07 -11.15 39.78
C ALA A 577 3.13 -11.00 38.25
N ARG A 578 4.24 -11.40 37.63
CA ARG A 578 4.39 -11.33 36.19
C ARG A 578 3.48 -12.32 35.44
N LEU A 579 3.39 -13.54 35.96
CA LEU A 579 2.51 -14.57 35.41
C LEU A 579 1.03 -14.20 35.62
N GLN A 580 0.69 -13.56 36.77
CA GLN A 580 -0.64 -13.02 36.99
C GLN A 580 -1.00 -11.98 35.94
N GLN A 581 -0.12 -11.01 35.65
CA GLN A 581 -0.33 -9.99 34.60
C GLN A 581 -0.56 -10.61 33.22
N LEU A 582 0.04 -11.76 32.97
CA LEU A 582 -0.12 -12.51 31.72
C LEU A 582 -1.45 -13.25 31.65
N ALA A 583 -1.86 -13.91 32.73
CA ALA A 583 -3.04 -14.79 32.81
C ALA A 583 -4.36 -14.02 33.05
N MET A 584 -4.33 -12.98 33.90
CA MET A 584 -5.54 -12.23 34.26
C MET A 584 -6.36 -11.74 33.07
N PRO A 585 -5.79 -11.15 31.99
CA PRO A 585 -6.58 -10.71 30.86
C PRO A 585 -7.34 -11.85 30.17
N MET A 586 -6.74 -13.04 30.09
CA MET A 586 -7.39 -14.22 29.50
C MET A 586 -8.55 -14.74 30.36
N SER A 587 -8.53 -14.48 31.65
CA SER A 587 -9.60 -14.93 32.58
C SER A 587 -10.98 -14.33 32.30
N ILE A 588 -11.09 -13.30 31.46
CA ILE A 588 -12.42 -12.74 31.08
C ILE A 588 -13.34 -13.80 30.47
N ILE A 589 -12.77 -14.80 29.79
CA ILE A 589 -13.57 -15.85 29.15
C ILE A 589 -14.23 -16.76 30.19
N PHE A 590 -13.72 -16.85 31.45
CA PHE A 590 -14.35 -17.64 32.50
C PHE A 590 -15.72 -17.09 32.93
N GLN A 591 -16.02 -15.84 32.61
CA GLN A 591 -17.36 -15.29 32.77
C GLN A 591 -18.40 -15.99 31.87
N LEU A 592 -17.96 -16.74 30.86
CA LEU A 592 -18.82 -17.54 29.99
C LEU A 592 -19.16 -18.89 30.60
N TRP A 593 -18.40 -19.37 31.59
CA TRP A 593 -18.59 -20.63 32.32
C TRP A 593 -18.88 -20.35 33.80
N PRO A 594 -20.10 -19.84 34.14
CA PRO A 594 -20.38 -19.40 35.49
C PRO A 594 -20.49 -20.53 36.54
N GLU A 595 -20.59 -21.78 36.12
CA GLU A 595 -20.69 -22.94 36.99
C GLU A 595 -19.61 -23.97 36.66
N GLY A 596 -18.53 -23.97 37.42
CA GLY A 596 -17.60 -25.10 37.49
C GLY A 596 -16.50 -25.14 36.47
N VAL A 597 -15.63 -24.15 36.50
CA VAL A 597 -14.21 -24.37 36.24
C VAL A 597 -13.55 -24.54 37.60
N GLU A 598 -13.63 -25.74 38.17
CA GLU A 598 -12.77 -26.17 39.24
C GLU A 598 -11.39 -26.51 38.75
#